data_9b0d69f527df2acfdc4fbd0a3ab7e3df
#
_entry.id   9b0d69f527df2acfdc4fbd0a3ab7e3df
#
_cell.length_a   1.000
_cell.length_b   1.000
_cell.length_c   1.000
_cell.angle_alpha   90.00
_cell.angle_beta   90.00
_cell.angle_gamma   90.00
#
_symmetry.space_group_name_H-M   'P 1'
#
loop_
_entity.id
_entity.type
_entity.pdbx_description
1 polymer ?
#
loop_
_entity_poly.entity_id
_entity_poly.type
_entity_poly.pdbx_seq_one_letter_code
_entity_poly.pdbx_strand_id
1 'polypeptide(L)'
;MNNRILAPTLVALMLGMTSLGLHAHGTKEHSPRQHVVKEQTGWGIVGEPEQANRTLEVVMTDDMRFTPSAVQVSEGETVRIVVHNAGQIMHELVIGDREALQEHAELMLRFPDMEHDEPYMAHVPPGETAEIVWTFNRAGEFEFACLLPGHYQAGMLASVKVESQQVASTAPNAPRSMQ
;
A
#
# COMPACT_ATOMS: atom_id res chain seq x y z
N MET A 1 -64.89 -59.69 26.40
CA MET A 1 -64.06 -60.23 25.33
C MET A 1 -62.74 -59.44 25.38
N ASN A 2 -61.69 -60.06 25.95
CA ASN A 2 -60.42 -59.38 26.26
C ASN A 2 -59.43 -59.61 25.12
N ASN A 3 -59.03 -58.55 24.43
CA ASN A 3 -57.91 -58.59 23.49
C ASN A 3 -56.69 -57.97 24.17
N ARG A 4 -55.75 -58.82 24.56
CA ARG A 4 -54.40 -58.42 25.01
C ARG A 4 -53.52 -58.34 23.78
N ILE A 5 -53.04 -57.12 23.47
CA ILE A 5 -52.07 -56.90 22.41
C ILE A 5 -50.68 -56.88 23.09
N LEU A 6 -49.84 -57.87 22.71
CA LEU A 6 -48.45 -57.94 23.11
C LEU A 6 -47.62 -56.91 22.33
N ALA A 7 -46.88 -56.08 23.05
CA ALA A 7 -45.91 -55.16 22.45
C ALA A 7 -44.57 -55.88 22.28
N PRO A 8 -43.86 -55.73 21.16
CA PRO A 8 -42.52 -56.26 21.01
C PRO A 8 -41.47 -55.27 21.60
N THR A 9 -40.64 -55.82 22.46
CA THR A 9 -39.49 -55.11 23.05
C THR A 9 -38.41 -54.89 22.01
N LEU A 10 -38.13 -53.64 21.64
CA LEU A 10 -37.03 -53.26 20.75
C LEU A 10 -35.78 -53.09 21.60
N VAL A 11 -34.79 -53.97 21.42
CA VAL A 11 -33.46 -53.83 22.01
C VAL A 11 -32.66 -52.88 21.14
N ALA A 12 -32.43 -51.66 21.63
CA ALA A 12 -31.58 -50.69 20.96
C ALA A 12 -30.11 -51.01 21.27
N LEU A 13 -29.38 -51.46 20.26
CA LEU A 13 -27.92 -51.67 20.31
C LEU A 13 -27.24 -50.30 20.13
N MET A 14 -26.71 -49.73 21.23
CA MET A 14 -25.91 -48.53 21.19
C MET A 14 -24.51 -48.85 20.64
N LEU A 15 -24.25 -48.51 19.36
CA LEU A 15 -22.90 -48.44 18.81
C LEU A 15 -22.26 -47.14 19.26
N GLY A 16 -21.29 -47.25 20.17
CA GLY A 16 -20.44 -46.13 20.57
C GLY A 16 -19.50 -45.73 19.42
N MET A 17 -19.78 -44.59 18.77
CA MET A 17 -18.84 -43.92 17.86
C MET A 17 -17.84 -43.10 18.68
N THR A 18 -16.61 -43.62 18.85
CA THR A 18 -15.48 -42.83 19.30
C THR A 18 -15.03 -41.89 18.20
N SER A 19 -15.38 -40.62 18.30
CA SER A 19 -14.86 -39.56 17.43
C SER A 19 -13.40 -39.29 17.78
N LEU A 20 -12.47 -39.81 16.96
CA LEU A 20 -11.09 -39.35 16.93
C LEU A 20 -11.08 -37.90 16.42
N GLY A 21 -10.87 -36.95 17.34
CA GLY A 21 -10.64 -35.55 16.98
C GLY A 21 -9.33 -35.42 16.21
N LEU A 22 -9.42 -35.27 14.88
CA LEU A 22 -8.31 -34.76 14.09
C LEU A 22 -8.10 -33.29 14.43
N HIS A 23 -7.10 -32.99 15.23
CA HIS A 23 -6.58 -31.62 15.35
C HIS A 23 -5.81 -31.32 14.06
N ALA A 24 -6.48 -30.74 13.09
CA ALA A 24 -5.81 -30.09 11.98
C ALA A 24 -5.10 -28.83 12.54
N HIS A 25 -3.82 -28.95 12.87
CA HIS A 25 -2.94 -27.81 12.96
C HIS A 25 -2.85 -27.21 11.56
N GLY A 26 -3.68 -26.20 11.29
CA GLY A 26 -3.51 -25.36 10.13
C GLY A 26 -2.19 -24.63 10.25
N THR A 27 -1.14 -25.20 9.67
CA THR A 27 0.03 -24.40 9.28
C THR A 27 -0.51 -23.32 8.36
N LYS A 28 -0.47 -22.04 8.79
CA LYS A 28 -0.60 -20.92 7.87
C LYS A 28 0.50 -21.11 6.83
N GLU A 29 0.17 -21.73 5.72
CA GLU A 29 0.99 -21.67 4.53
C GLU A 29 1.09 -20.17 4.21
N HIS A 30 2.30 -19.63 4.36
CA HIS A 30 2.61 -18.35 3.78
C HIS A 30 2.31 -18.49 2.29
N SER A 31 1.25 -17.82 1.83
CA SER A 31 0.99 -17.67 0.39
C SER A 31 2.30 -17.28 -0.26
N PRO A 32 2.71 -17.94 -1.37
CA PRO A 32 3.92 -17.53 -2.07
C PRO A 32 3.79 -16.04 -2.35
N ARG A 33 4.82 -15.26 -1.96
CA ARG A 33 4.88 -13.84 -2.26
C ARG A 33 4.54 -13.71 -3.74
N GLN A 34 3.41 -13.08 -4.06
CA GLN A 34 3.12 -12.72 -5.43
C GLN A 34 4.32 -11.91 -5.89
N HIS A 35 4.99 -12.36 -6.94
CA HIS A 35 6.02 -11.58 -7.60
C HIS A 35 5.32 -10.31 -8.12
N VAL A 36 5.38 -9.24 -7.34
CA VAL A 36 4.98 -7.92 -7.81
C VAL A 36 5.90 -7.62 -8.98
N VAL A 37 5.33 -7.52 -10.18
CA VAL A 37 6.11 -7.11 -11.35
C VAL A 37 6.59 -5.71 -11.06
N LYS A 38 7.92 -5.54 -10.89
CA LYS A 38 8.52 -4.24 -10.64
C LYS A 38 8.52 -3.45 -11.94
N GLU A 39 7.44 -2.76 -12.20
CA GLU A 39 7.35 -1.84 -13.32
C GLU A 39 8.04 -0.53 -12.97
N GLN A 40 8.92 -0.07 -13.86
CA GLN A 40 9.57 1.22 -13.73
C GLN A 40 8.63 2.31 -14.23
N THR A 41 8.23 3.22 -13.33
CA THR A 41 7.45 4.41 -13.68
C THR A 41 8.35 5.64 -13.91
N GLY A 42 7.76 6.76 -14.33
CA GLY A 42 8.44 8.06 -14.41
C GLY A 42 8.93 8.58 -13.07
N TRP A 43 8.27 8.18 -11.97
CA TRP A 43 8.49 8.67 -10.61
C TRP A 43 9.14 7.64 -9.66
N GLY A 44 9.53 6.47 -10.13
CA GLY A 44 10.23 5.48 -9.30
C GLY A 44 9.84 4.04 -9.60
N ILE A 45 10.08 3.17 -8.65
CA ILE A 45 9.82 1.73 -8.74
C ILE A 45 9.43 1.17 -7.37
N VAL A 46 8.69 0.06 -7.36
CA VAL A 46 8.36 -0.68 -6.13
C VAL A 46 9.62 -1.01 -5.33
N GLY A 47 9.65 -0.59 -4.07
CA GLY A 47 10.74 -0.88 -3.15
C GLY A 47 10.63 -2.26 -2.51
N GLU A 48 11.77 -2.80 -2.06
CA GLU A 48 11.78 -3.96 -1.17
C GLU A 48 11.63 -3.47 0.28
N PRO A 49 10.74 -4.05 1.08
CA PRO A 49 10.53 -3.65 2.47
C PRO A 49 11.82 -3.67 3.32
N GLU A 50 12.71 -4.60 3.01
CA GLU A 50 14.00 -4.77 3.71
C GLU A 50 15.02 -3.68 3.33
N GLN A 51 14.82 -2.97 2.23
CA GLN A 51 15.67 -1.87 1.75
C GLN A 51 15.18 -0.51 2.24
N ALA A 52 13.97 -0.44 2.80
CA ALA A 52 13.44 0.81 3.34
C ALA A 52 14.25 1.24 4.57
N ASN A 53 15.00 2.33 4.42
CA ASN A 53 15.86 2.89 5.46
C ASN A 53 15.23 4.08 6.18
N ARG A 54 14.06 4.53 5.70
CA ARG A 54 13.28 5.64 6.25
C ARG A 54 11.80 5.32 6.23
N THR A 55 11.10 5.69 7.31
CA THR A 55 9.65 5.71 7.36
C THR A 55 9.15 7.15 7.27
N LEU A 56 8.20 7.39 6.39
CA LEU A 56 7.50 8.65 6.22
C LEU A 56 6.05 8.45 6.65
N GLU A 57 5.66 9.13 7.74
CA GLU A 57 4.27 9.18 8.18
C GLU A 57 3.53 10.27 7.39
N VAL A 58 2.39 9.90 6.79
CA VAL A 58 1.52 10.81 6.04
C VAL A 58 0.11 10.72 6.61
N VAL A 59 -0.47 11.86 6.95
CA VAL A 59 -1.85 11.94 7.44
C VAL A 59 -2.72 12.61 6.39
N MET A 60 -3.89 12.04 6.14
CA MET A 60 -4.94 12.56 5.27
C MET A 60 -6.13 13.02 6.09
N THR A 61 -6.76 14.13 5.70
CA THR A 61 -7.88 14.74 6.41
C THR A 61 -8.96 15.25 5.46
N ASP A 62 -10.20 15.41 5.95
CA ASP A 62 -11.37 15.81 5.15
C ASP A 62 -11.34 17.29 4.72
N ASP A 63 -10.36 18.06 5.16
CA ASP A 63 -10.06 19.40 4.61
C ASP A 63 -9.22 19.33 3.31
N MET A 64 -9.11 18.13 2.74
CA MET A 64 -8.40 17.84 1.49
C MET A 64 -6.91 18.17 1.57
N ARG A 65 -6.25 17.67 2.62
CA ARG A 65 -4.82 17.90 2.85
C ARG A 65 -4.07 16.63 3.21
N PHE A 66 -2.81 16.62 2.78
CA PHE A 66 -1.78 15.73 3.29
C PHE A 66 -0.91 16.47 4.31
N THR A 67 -0.51 15.77 5.36
CA THR A 67 0.48 16.27 6.32
C THR A 67 1.59 15.21 6.45
N PRO A 68 2.86 15.55 6.10
CA PRO A 68 3.34 16.85 5.63
C PRO A 68 2.87 17.19 4.21
N SER A 69 2.77 18.47 3.87
CA SER A 69 2.41 18.95 2.53
C SER A 69 3.60 19.05 1.57
N ALA A 70 4.81 18.80 2.07
CA ALA A 70 6.03 18.76 1.28
C ALA A 70 7.00 17.74 1.86
N VAL A 71 7.62 16.95 0.99
CA VAL A 71 8.56 15.90 1.32
C VAL A 71 9.83 16.05 0.47
N GLN A 72 10.98 15.81 1.07
CA GLN A 72 12.25 15.69 0.36
C GLN A 72 12.82 14.29 0.55
N VAL A 73 13.29 13.69 -0.54
CA VAL A 73 13.96 12.39 -0.57
C VAL A 73 15.20 12.47 -1.46
N SER A 74 16.13 11.56 -1.26
CA SER A 74 17.31 11.45 -2.11
C SER A 74 17.03 10.49 -3.27
N GLU A 75 17.62 10.76 -4.43
CA GLU A 75 17.57 9.81 -5.55
C GLU A 75 18.16 8.45 -5.12
N GLY A 76 17.44 7.36 -5.43
CA GLY A 76 17.80 6.00 -5.01
C GLY A 76 17.32 5.61 -3.60
N GLU A 77 16.73 6.53 -2.85
CA GLU A 77 16.20 6.24 -1.52
C GLU A 77 14.95 5.35 -1.62
N THR A 78 14.91 4.28 -0.79
CA THR A 78 13.71 3.46 -0.59
C THR A 78 13.03 3.88 0.71
N VAL A 79 11.79 4.34 0.59
CA VAL A 79 11.01 4.89 1.69
C VAL A 79 9.80 4.00 1.96
N ARG A 80 9.54 3.73 3.22
CA ARG A 80 8.29 3.16 3.72
C ARG A 80 7.34 4.31 4.02
N ILE A 81 6.29 4.45 3.24
CA ILE A 81 5.27 5.49 3.40
C ILE A 81 4.10 4.87 4.14
N VAL A 82 3.87 5.32 5.38
CA VAL A 82 2.74 4.91 6.22
C VAL A 82 1.68 5.99 6.13
N VAL A 83 0.54 5.66 5.55
CA VAL A 83 -0.54 6.61 5.26
C VAL A 83 -1.71 6.36 6.19
N HIS A 84 -2.06 7.34 7.01
CA HIS A 84 -3.20 7.28 7.91
C HIS A 84 -4.32 8.23 7.46
N ASN A 85 -5.53 7.72 7.36
CA ASN A 85 -6.73 8.52 7.11
C ASN A 85 -7.36 8.94 8.45
N ALA A 86 -7.13 10.18 8.85
CA ALA A 86 -7.72 10.78 10.06
C ALA A 86 -9.10 11.42 9.80
N GLY A 87 -9.64 11.30 8.57
CA GLY A 87 -10.95 11.82 8.17
C GLY A 87 -12.10 10.86 8.41
N GLN A 88 -13.29 11.24 7.91
CA GLN A 88 -14.54 10.48 8.00
C GLN A 88 -14.95 9.88 6.65
N ILE A 89 -14.29 10.26 5.57
CA ILE A 89 -14.55 9.76 4.22
C ILE A 89 -13.33 8.99 3.69
N MET A 90 -13.52 8.24 2.60
CA MET A 90 -12.45 7.57 1.90
C MET A 90 -11.45 8.57 1.35
N HIS A 91 -10.17 8.30 1.51
CA HIS A 91 -9.06 8.99 0.85
C HIS A 91 -8.12 7.98 0.20
N GLU A 92 -7.28 8.46 -0.70
CA GLU A 92 -6.21 7.67 -1.27
C GLU A 92 -4.91 8.48 -1.34
N LEU A 93 -3.79 7.78 -1.41
CA LEU A 93 -2.51 8.36 -1.78
C LEU A 93 -2.04 7.70 -3.06
N VAL A 94 -1.81 8.51 -4.09
CA VAL A 94 -1.20 8.11 -5.36
C VAL A 94 0.09 8.90 -5.54
N ILE A 95 1.19 8.21 -5.90
CA ILE A 95 2.47 8.82 -6.23
C ILE A 95 2.56 9.00 -7.73
N GLY A 96 2.91 10.19 -8.21
CA GLY A 96 3.06 10.42 -9.65
C GLY A 96 3.74 11.74 -9.97
N ASP A 97 4.04 11.94 -11.25
CA ASP A 97 4.29 13.28 -11.76
C ASP A 97 2.97 14.02 -12.02
N ARG A 98 3.04 15.31 -12.15
CA ARG A 98 1.86 16.18 -12.28
C ARG A 98 0.99 15.83 -13.49
N GLU A 99 1.59 15.52 -14.62
CA GLU A 99 0.87 15.22 -15.87
C GLU A 99 0.07 13.91 -15.72
N ALA A 100 0.70 12.85 -15.26
CA ALA A 100 0.05 11.56 -15.02
C ALA A 100 -1.08 11.65 -13.99
N LEU A 101 -0.85 12.40 -12.90
CA LEU A 101 -1.88 12.59 -11.86
C LEU A 101 -3.08 13.39 -12.37
N GLN A 102 -2.86 14.41 -13.20
CA GLN A 102 -3.96 15.18 -13.81
C GLN A 102 -4.77 14.33 -14.78
N GLU A 103 -4.12 13.58 -15.65
CA GLU A 103 -4.80 12.68 -16.58
C GLU A 103 -5.63 11.62 -15.82
N HIS A 104 -5.06 11.05 -14.77
CA HIS A 104 -5.76 10.08 -13.93
C HIS A 104 -6.96 10.71 -13.20
N ALA A 105 -6.79 11.90 -12.61
CA ALA A 105 -7.88 12.63 -11.95
C ALA A 105 -9.05 12.92 -12.92
N GLU A 106 -8.75 13.23 -14.20
CA GLU A 106 -9.78 13.41 -15.22
C GLU A 106 -10.49 12.11 -15.59
N LEU A 107 -9.78 10.96 -15.59
CA LEU A 107 -10.39 9.67 -15.78
C LEU A 107 -11.33 9.31 -14.63
N MET A 108 -10.93 9.56 -13.40
CA MET A 108 -11.75 9.33 -12.20
C MET A 108 -13.03 10.19 -12.18
N LEU A 109 -12.99 11.41 -12.72
CA LEU A 109 -14.21 12.22 -12.88
C LEU A 109 -15.19 11.62 -13.90
N ARG A 110 -14.66 10.95 -14.94
CA ARG A 110 -15.49 10.30 -15.97
C ARG A 110 -15.96 8.91 -15.58
N PHE A 111 -15.16 8.20 -14.79
CA PHE A 111 -15.39 6.81 -14.41
C PHE A 111 -15.15 6.63 -12.90
N PRO A 112 -16.01 7.21 -12.04
CA PRO A 112 -15.79 7.27 -10.59
C PRO A 112 -15.78 5.89 -9.90
N ASP A 113 -16.37 4.89 -10.51
CA ASP A 113 -16.45 3.52 -9.99
C ASP A 113 -15.39 2.59 -10.59
N MET A 114 -14.39 3.14 -11.30
CA MET A 114 -13.32 2.33 -11.87
C MET A 114 -12.42 1.82 -10.75
N GLU A 115 -12.46 0.51 -10.51
CA GLU A 115 -11.53 -0.14 -9.60
C GLU A 115 -10.14 -0.26 -10.24
N HIS A 116 -9.12 0.16 -9.50
CA HIS A 116 -7.72 0.03 -9.90
C HIS A 116 -6.86 -0.07 -8.63
N ASP A 117 -5.78 -0.81 -8.73
CA ASP A 117 -4.85 -1.04 -7.61
C ASP A 117 -3.44 -1.14 -8.19
N GLU A 118 -2.64 -0.11 -7.93
CA GLU A 118 -1.28 0.00 -8.42
C GLU A 118 -0.29 0.05 -7.24
N PRO A 119 0.94 -0.45 -7.40
CA PRO A 119 1.89 -0.51 -6.29
C PRO A 119 2.30 0.85 -5.71
N TYR A 120 2.05 1.93 -6.44
CA TYR A 120 2.33 3.32 -6.04
C TYR A 120 1.11 4.05 -5.48
N MET A 121 0.05 3.30 -5.13
CA MET A 121 -1.17 3.88 -4.56
C MET A 121 -1.72 3.05 -3.40
N ALA A 122 -2.53 3.70 -2.57
CA ALA A 122 -3.27 3.04 -1.51
C ALA A 122 -4.61 3.74 -1.27
N HIS A 123 -5.70 2.97 -1.30
CA HIS A 123 -7.00 3.40 -0.82
C HIS A 123 -7.09 3.19 0.69
N VAL A 124 -7.45 4.22 1.43
CA VAL A 124 -7.44 4.19 2.90
C VAL A 124 -8.81 4.60 3.44
N PRO A 125 -9.60 3.65 3.95
CA PRO A 125 -10.87 3.94 4.60
C PRO A 125 -10.72 4.84 5.83
N PRO A 126 -11.80 5.49 6.30
CA PRO A 126 -11.78 6.32 7.50
C PRO A 126 -11.19 5.62 8.72
N GLY A 127 -10.21 6.24 9.37
CA GLY A 127 -9.54 5.72 10.56
C GLY A 127 -8.53 4.61 10.31
N GLU A 128 -8.36 4.17 9.07
CA GLU A 128 -7.42 3.10 8.71
C GLU A 128 -6.04 3.62 8.32
N THR A 129 -5.11 2.69 8.17
CA THR A 129 -3.72 2.95 7.79
C THR A 129 -3.31 1.95 6.72
N ALA A 130 -2.61 2.44 5.69
CA ALA A 130 -2.01 1.63 4.65
C ALA A 130 -0.50 1.90 4.53
N GLU A 131 0.21 1.08 3.78
CA GLU A 131 1.65 1.18 3.58
C GLU A 131 2.00 1.04 2.11
N ILE A 132 2.88 1.92 1.62
CA ILE A 132 3.53 1.84 0.31
C ILE A 132 5.04 1.80 0.55
N VAL A 133 5.74 0.85 -0.07
CA VAL A 133 7.20 0.85 -0.08
C VAL A 133 7.68 1.23 -1.47
N TRP A 134 8.31 2.41 -1.58
CA TRP A 134 8.66 3.01 -2.86
C TRP A 134 10.13 3.43 -2.93
N THR A 135 10.79 3.14 -4.05
CA THR A 135 12.15 3.59 -4.35
C THR A 135 12.09 4.74 -5.33
N PHE A 136 12.51 5.92 -4.88
CA PHE A 136 12.61 7.14 -5.69
C PHE A 136 13.92 7.14 -6.50
N ASN A 137 14.00 6.35 -7.55
CA ASN A 137 15.22 6.17 -8.34
C ASN A 137 15.38 7.16 -9.51
N ARG A 138 14.65 8.27 -9.47
CA ARG A 138 14.71 9.37 -10.45
C ARG A 138 14.61 10.69 -9.73
N ALA A 139 15.59 11.57 -9.96
CA ALA A 139 15.54 12.95 -9.48
C ALA A 139 14.43 13.74 -10.20
N GLY A 140 13.76 14.63 -9.49
CA GLY A 140 12.69 15.44 -10.05
C GLY A 140 11.70 15.94 -9.00
N GLU A 141 10.61 16.50 -9.50
CA GLU A 141 9.48 16.95 -8.69
C GLU A 141 8.27 16.06 -8.98
N PHE A 142 7.74 15.45 -7.94
CA PHE A 142 6.60 14.55 -7.96
C PHE A 142 5.57 15.02 -6.94
N GLU A 143 4.43 14.35 -6.90
CA GLU A 143 3.35 14.67 -5.97
C GLU A 143 2.79 13.40 -5.32
N PHE A 144 2.28 13.53 -4.10
CA PHE A 144 1.24 12.68 -3.56
C PHE A 144 -0.09 13.35 -3.86
N ALA A 145 -1.06 12.60 -4.33
CA ALA A 145 -2.37 13.12 -4.67
C ALA A 145 -3.49 12.16 -4.24
N CYS A 146 -4.66 12.72 -3.92
CA CYS A 146 -5.90 11.95 -3.81
C CYS A 146 -6.72 12.21 -5.08
N LEU A 147 -6.93 11.16 -5.89
CA LEU A 147 -7.59 11.29 -7.20
C LEU A 147 -9.07 10.90 -7.16
N LEU A 148 -9.61 10.58 -5.97
CA LEU A 148 -11.05 10.43 -5.80
C LEU A 148 -11.77 11.66 -6.35
N PRO A 149 -12.95 11.49 -7.00
CA PRO A 149 -13.62 12.57 -7.70
C PRO A 149 -13.80 13.85 -6.85
N GLY A 150 -13.21 14.94 -7.30
CA GLY A 150 -13.26 16.25 -6.63
C GLY A 150 -12.15 16.52 -5.61
N HIS A 151 -11.45 15.52 -5.08
CA HIS A 151 -10.41 15.72 -4.04
C HIS A 151 -9.17 16.42 -4.60
N TYR A 152 -8.69 15.97 -5.76
CA TYR A 152 -7.57 16.60 -6.44
C TYR A 152 -7.86 18.07 -6.78
N GLN A 153 -9.06 18.36 -7.32
CA GLN A 153 -9.50 19.72 -7.66
C GLN A 153 -9.66 20.61 -6.43
N ALA A 154 -9.95 20.03 -5.26
CA ALA A 154 -9.96 20.74 -3.97
C ALA A 154 -8.55 20.99 -3.40
N GLY A 155 -7.51 20.53 -4.10
CA GLY A 155 -6.11 20.74 -3.73
C GLY A 155 -5.55 19.69 -2.77
N MET A 156 -6.10 18.46 -2.77
CA MET A 156 -5.57 17.35 -1.98
C MET A 156 -4.31 16.77 -2.65
N LEU A 157 -3.20 17.46 -2.45
CA LEU A 157 -1.88 17.10 -2.96
C LEU A 157 -0.77 17.54 -1.99
N ALA A 158 0.39 16.87 -2.09
CA ALA A 158 1.63 17.23 -1.41
C ALA A 158 2.80 17.12 -2.38
N SER A 159 3.78 18.03 -2.29
CA SER A 159 4.96 18.00 -3.14
C SER A 159 5.98 16.97 -2.65
N VAL A 160 6.61 16.26 -3.59
CA VAL A 160 7.72 15.34 -3.34
C VAL A 160 8.90 15.76 -4.21
N LYS A 161 9.94 16.30 -3.58
CA LYS A 161 11.17 16.65 -4.26
C LYS A 161 12.20 15.54 -4.09
N VAL A 162 12.62 14.93 -5.20
CA VAL A 162 13.70 13.95 -5.24
C VAL A 162 14.99 14.63 -5.68
N GLU A 163 15.93 14.74 -4.75
CA GLU A 163 17.20 15.39 -4.99
C GLU A 163 18.22 14.42 -5.58
N SER A 164 18.88 14.80 -6.70
CA SER A 164 19.93 13.98 -7.28
C SER A 164 21.09 13.82 -6.28
N GLN A 165 21.63 12.61 -6.17
CA GLN A 165 22.88 12.40 -5.44
C GLN A 165 23.98 13.13 -6.19
N GLN A 166 24.51 14.22 -5.61
CA GLN A 166 25.73 14.82 -6.10
C GLN A 166 26.86 13.80 -5.93
N VAL A 167 27.30 13.21 -7.03
CA VAL A 167 28.54 12.46 -7.04
C VAL A 167 29.63 13.47 -6.63
N ALA A 168 30.14 13.34 -5.41
CA ALA A 168 31.28 14.15 -4.96
C ALA A 168 32.40 13.95 -5.99
N SER A 169 32.58 14.95 -6.86
CA SER A 169 33.67 14.96 -7.81
C SER A 169 34.96 15.07 -6.99
N THR A 170 35.62 13.94 -6.75
CA THR A 170 37.02 13.89 -6.33
C THR A 170 37.83 14.42 -7.50
N ALA A 171 38.01 15.74 -7.52
CA ALA A 171 39.02 16.35 -8.37
C ALA A 171 40.39 15.71 -8.04
N PRO A 172 41.08 15.15 -9.04
CA PRO A 172 42.41 14.59 -8.80
C PRO A 172 43.32 15.72 -8.34
N ASN A 173 43.90 15.54 -7.15
CA ASN A 173 44.88 16.43 -6.55
C ASN A 173 46.01 16.61 -7.55
N ALA A 174 46.11 17.79 -8.18
CA ALA A 174 47.23 18.11 -9.08
C ALA A 174 48.54 18.05 -8.31
N PRO A 175 49.60 17.40 -8.83
CA PRO A 175 50.87 17.34 -8.13
C PRO A 175 51.46 18.76 -8.02
N ARG A 176 51.71 19.18 -6.78
CA ARG A 176 52.44 20.40 -6.48
C ARG A 176 53.85 20.29 -7.10
N SER A 177 54.11 21.02 -8.19
CA SER A 177 55.45 21.19 -8.72
C SER A 177 56.30 21.95 -7.70
N MET A 178 57.31 21.27 -7.14
CA MET A 178 58.39 21.90 -6.42
C MET A 178 59.27 22.67 -7.43
N GLN A 179 59.41 23.96 -7.22
CA GLN A 179 60.53 24.77 -7.70
C GLN A 179 61.39 25.17 -6.50
#